data_c8521a65963c64c44fcdbe230cb4823f
#
_entry.id   c8521a65963c64c44fcdbe230cb4823f
#
_cell.length_a   1.000
_cell.length_b   1.000
_cell.length_c   1.000
_cell.angle_alpha   90.00
_cell.angle_beta   90.00
_cell.angle_gamma   90.00
#
_symmetry.space_group_name_H-M   'P 1'
#
loop_
_entity.id
_entity.type
_entity.pdbx_description
1 polymer ?
#
loop_
_entity_poly.entity_id
_entity_poly.type
_entity_poly.pdbx_seq_one_letter_code
_entity_poly.pdbx_strand_id
1 'polypeptide(L)'
;MFYNDNKKQYSVLNRRSFFLYILKISFFGLVGWRLYDIQIRDSKKYKTLSKKNQIDIEILYPLRGKILDTNNKILVSNQKVFDIYLIPENTKNINQTLNKLSKIIDIDFAKRRKIIDLSKKIKKFEKIKIFENINWDNLEKIETNKLNIEGIFVAQDYMRIYNYGEYLSHLIGYINKPNRKELELPFIADMPDLDIGKEGLEKGFNPYLVGKAGQREIEVNSYGRIIREISRKDSTKGKDLQITIDLRIQKYASNLLNLHKAGSIVLMNIENGNILCMASNPTYDPNKIIKKPNKEYWDSILANDLSPLTFRSVQGLYAPGSTFKMIVAIAAIYYGVIDINSKFACNGKIGLGERLYHCWKNNGHGMMNVDSALKESCDVFFYEISKKVGIDKISKVAQDFGLGKIYDIQIQNQKKGIIPSKKWKKENLDENWYPGET
;
A
#
# COMPACT_ATOMS: atom_id res chain seq x y z
N MET A 1 -80.72 -48.67 -55.18
CA MET A 1 -80.80 -47.27 -55.63
C MET A 1 -80.00 -46.38 -54.69
N PHE A 2 -78.76 -46.24 -54.96
CA PHE A 2 -77.79 -45.43 -54.13
C PHE A 2 -77.42 -44.18 -54.95
N TYR A 3 -77.87 -43.05 -54.50
CA TYR A 3 -77.46 -41.76 -55.10
C TYR A 3 -76.45 -41.05 -54.28
N ASN A 4 -75.43 -40.64 -54.96
CA ASN A 4 -74.15 -40.10 -54.57
C ASN A 4 -74.29 -38.65 -54.05
N ASP A 5 -73.81 -38.37 -52.83
CA ASP A 5 -73.87 -37.04 -52.21
C ASP A 5 -72.42 -36.53 -51.83
N ASN A 6 -71.56 -36.65 -52.85
CA ASN A 6 -70.15 -36.25 -52.66
C ASN A 6 -69.78 -34.95 -53.35
N LYS A 7 -70.73 -33.96 -53.45
CA LYS A 7 -70.41 -32.70 -54.14
C LYS A 7 -70.60 -31.40 -53.31
N LYS A 8 -70.52 -31.49 -51.99
CA LYS A 8 -70.67 -30.24 -51.16
C LYS A 8 -69.54 -29.94 -50.23
N GLN A 9 -68.32 -30.40 -50.45
CA GLN A 9 -67.19 -30.16 -49.54
C GLN A 9 -66.09 -29.19 -50.06
N TYR A 10 -66.28 -28.52 -51.18
CA TYR A 10 -65.24 -27.63 -51.77
C TYR A 10 -65.64 -26.20 -51.91
N SER A 11 -66.19 -25.55 -50.95
CA SER A 11 -66.36 -24.10 -50.98
C SER A 11 -66.52 -23.43 -49.63
N VAL A 12 -65.56 -23.57 -48.80
CA VAL A 12 -65.50 -22.70 -47.59
C VAL A 12 -64.13 -22.04 -47.51
N LEU A 13 -63.72 -21.40 -48.59
CA LEU A 13 -62.78 -20.30 -48.50
C LEU A 13 -63.61 -19.01 -48.23
N ASN A 14 -64.06 -18.89 -46.96
CA ASN A 14 -64.73 -17.72 -46.45
C ASN A 14 -63.72 -16.55 -46.53
N ARG A 15 -64.17 -15.33 -46.91
CA ARG A 15 -63.34 -14.10 -46.93
C ARG A 15 -62.49 -13.99 -45.68
N ARG A 16 -63.01 -14.42 -44.52
CA ARG A 16 -62.28 -14.46 -43.24
C ARG A 16 -61.09 -15.42 -43.25
N SER A 17 -61.24 -16.62 -43.84
CA SER A 17 -60.14 -17.60 -43.97
C SER A 17 -59.08 -17.10 -44.92
N PHE A 18 -59.44 -16.38 -45.96
CA PHE A 18 -58.46 -15.79 -46.88
C PHE A 18 -57.68 -14.68 -46.22
N PHE A 19 -58.30 -13.79 -45.42
CA PHE A 19 -57.58 -12.78 -44.64
C PHE A 19 -56.64 -13.41 -43.59
N LEU A 20 -57.07 -14.47 -42.94
CA LEU A 20 -56.21 -15.19 -41.98
C LEU A 20 -55.03 -15.89 -42.69
N TYR A 21 -55.20 -16.35 -43.90
CA TYR A 21 -54.12 -16.94 -44.70
C TYR A 21 -53.10 -15.87 -45.12
N ILE A 22 -53.54 -14.71 -45.60
CA ILE A 22 -52.70 -13.59 -45.95
C ILE A 22 -51.92 -13.12 -44.69
N LEU A 23 -52.61 -12.98 -43.53
CA LEU A 23 -51.97 -12.58 -42.28
C LEU A 23 -50.88 -13.58 -41.85
N LYS A 24 -51.13 -14.89 -41.97
CA LYS A 24 -50.13 -15.91 -41.70
C LYS A 24 -48.97 -15.88 -42.64
N ILE A 25 -49.20 -15.74 -43.94
CA ILE A 25 -48.14 -15.60 -44.98
C ILE A 25 -47.29 -14.36 -44.76
N SER A 26 -47.91 -13.21 -44.45
CA SER A 26 -47.22 -11.97 -44.12
C SER A 26 -46.36 -12.10 -42.84
N PHE A 27 -46.91 -12.78 -41.80
CA PHE A 27 -46.18 -13.02 -40.59
C PHE A 27 -44.96 -13.92 -40.81
N PHE A 28 -45.14 -15.07 -41.49
CA PHE A 28 -44.03 -15.94 -41.81
C PHE A 28 -43.04 -15.33 -42.81
N GLY A 29 -43.51 -14.49 -43.72
CA GLY A 29 -42.64 -13.70 -44.62
C GLY A 29 -41.77 -12.70 -43.85
N LEU A 30 -42.33 -12.00 -42.87
CA LEU A 30 -41.60 -11.10 -41.97
C LEU A 30 -40.57 -11.84 -41.12
N VAL A 31 -40.97 -12.98 -40.57
CA VAL A 31 -40.06 -13.84 -39.78
C VAL A 31 -38.94 -14.38 -40.67
N GLY A 32 -39.27 -14.87 -41.87
CA GLY A 32 -38.28 -15.37 -42.84
C GLY A 32 -37.31 -14.29 -43.29
N TRP A 33 -37.82 -13.09 -43.58
CA TRP A 33 -36.99 -11.93 -43.89
C TRP A 33 -36.06 -11.54 -42.75
N ARG A 34 -36.56 -11.52 -41.51
CA ARG A 34 -35.75 -11.23 -40.33
C ARG A 34 -34.70 -12.29 -40.06
N LEU A 35 -35.05 -13.56 -40.27
CA LEU A 35 -34.07 -14.65 -40.18
C LEU A 35 -32.96 -14.54 -41.22
N TYR A 36 -33.33 -14.23 -42.47
CA TYR A 36 -32.38 -13.97 -43.56
C TYR A 36 -31.43 -12.80 -43.22
N ASP A 37 -31.97 -11.70 -42.70
CA ASP A 37 -31.20 -10.52 -42.28
C ASP A 37 -30.16 -10.88 -41.22
N ILE A 38 -30.58 -11.61 -40.14
CA ILE A 38 -29.72 -12.02 -39.05
C ILE A 38 -28.72 -13.09 -39.46
N GLN A 39 -29.15 -14.13 -40.22
CA GLN A 39 -28.31 -15.29 -40.51
C GLN A 39 -27.37 -15.10 -41.69
N ILE A 40 -27.73 -14.26 -42.66
CA ILE A 40 -26.97 -14.08 -43.90
C ILE A 40 -26.36 -12.69 -43.98
N ARG A 41 -27.17 -11.63 -43.95
CA ARG A 41 -26.70 -10.27 -44.14
C ARG A 41 -25.79 -9.80 -42.95
N ASP A 42 -26.25 -9.96 -41.72
CA ASP A 42 -25.56 -9.57 -40.54
C ASP A 42 -24.79 -10.72 -39.86
N SER A 43 -24.66 -11.88 -40.52
CA SER A 43 -24.03 -13.10 -39.98
C SER A 43 -22.64 -12.85 -39.40
N LYS A 44 -21.79 -12.08 -40.11
CA LYS A 44 -20.44 -11.74 -39.64
C LYS A 44 -20.48 -10.93 -38.31
N LYS A 45 -21.39 -9.96 -38.22
CA LYS A 45 -21.59 -9.13 -37.03
C LYS A 45 -22.04 -9.97 -35.81
N TYR A 46 -23.06 -10.78 -36.01
CA TYR A 46 -23.59 -11.63 -34.90
C TYR A 46 -22.63 -12.75 -34.54
N LYS A 47 -21.88 -13.34 -35.48
CA LYS A 47 -20.79 -14.29 -35.16
C LYS A 47 -19.66 -13.63 -34.39
N THR A 48 -19.29 -12.38 -34.71
CA THR A 48 -18.27 -11.63 -33.93
C THR A 48 -18.77 -11.30 -32.54
N LEU A 49 -20.02 -10.85 -32.37
CA LEU A 49 -20.63 -10.60 -31.08
C LEU A 49 -20.75 -11.87 -30.24
N SER A 50 -21.17 -12.98 -30.85
CA SER A 50 -21.23 -14.28 -30.19
C SER A 50 -19.84 -14.76 -29.74
N LYS A 51 -18.82 -14.66 -30.60
CA LYS A 51 -17.43 -14.98 -30.21
C LYS A 51 -16.92 -14.09 -29.09
N LYS A 52 -17.20 -12.79 -29.11
CA LYS A 52 -16.83 -11.87 -28.01
C LYS A 52 -17.52 -12.22 -26.70
N ASN A 53 -18.76 -12.68 -26.74
CA ASN A 53 -19.49 -13.11 -25.56
C ASN A 53 -19.10 -14.53 -25.07
N GLN A 54 -18.32 -15.27 -25.83
CA GLN A 54 -17.83 -16.60 -25.47
C GLN A 54 -16.43 -16.60 -24.88
N ILE A 55 -15.68 -15.51 -25.02
CA ILE A 55 -14.32 -15.38 -24.52
C ILE A 55 -14.33 -14.42 -23.33
N ASP A 56 -13.86 -14.92 -22.19
CA ASP A 56 -13.59 -14.11 -21.00
C ASP A 56 -12.08 -14.05 -20.74
N ILE A 57 -11.61 -12.93 -20.21
CA ILE A 57 -10.18 -12.68 -19.94
C ILE A 57 -10.00 -12.69 -18.42
N GLU A 58 -9.29 -13.67 -17.93
CA GLU A 58 -8.91 -13.76 -16.52
C GLU A 58 -7.50 -13.22 -16.32
N ILE A 59 -7.37 -12.27 -15.39
CA ILE A 59 -6.08 -11.67 -15.04
C ILE A 59 -5.32 -12.62 -14.12
N LEU A 60 -4.07 -12.92 -14.47
CA LEU A 60 -3.15 -13.68 -13.63
C LEU A 60 -2.26 -12.72 -12.85
N TYR A 61 -2.54 -12.55 -11.57
CA TYR A 61 -1.80 -11.63 -10.72
C TYR A 61 -0.36 -12.11 -10.49
N PRO A 62 0.63 -11.20 -10.57
CA PRO A 62 2.02 -11.53 -10.33
C PRO A 62 2.30 -11.73 -8.84
N LEU A 63 3.29 -12.57 -8.53
CA LEU A 63 3.83 -12.68 -7.20
C LEU A 63 4.72 -11.47 -6.89
N ARG A 64 4.45 -10.75 -5.81
CA ARG A 64 5.20 -9.57 -5.39
C ARG A 64 6.63 -9.93 -4.98
N GLY A 65 7.63 -9.10 -5.35
CA GLY A 65 9.04 -9.29 -4.98
C GLY A 65 9.25 -9.32 -3.47
N LYS A 66 10.29 -10.03 -3.01
CA LYS A 66 10.70 -10.03 -1.60
C LYS A 66 11.46 -8.76 -1.27
N ILE A 67 11.55 -8.44 0.04
CA ILE A 67 12.47 -7.41 0.54
C ILE A 67 13.50 -8.10 1.46
N LEU A 68 14.78 -7.83 1.22
CA LEU A 68 15.89 -8.44 1.93
C LEU A 68 16.76 -7.36 2.58
N ASP A 69 17.41 -7.70 3.69
CA ASP A 69 18.42 -6.84 4.30
C ASP A 69 19.75 -6.91 3.55
N THR A 70 20.76 -6.19 4.04
CA THR A 70 22.11 -6.18 3.45
C THR A 70 22.78 -7.56 3.44
N ASN A 71 22.38 -8.47 4.34
CA ASN A 71 22.91 -9.82 4.48
C ASN A 71 22.03 -10.90 3.81
N ASN A 72 21.14 -10.51 2.89
CA ASN A 72 20.15 -11.38 2.23
C ASN A 72 19.15 -12.05 3.19
N LYS A 73 18.97 -11.52 4.41
CA LYS A 73 17.92 -11.98 5.30
C LYS A 73 16.54 -11.51 4.79
N ILE A 74 15.61 -12.42 4.67
CA ILE A 74 14.28 -12.10 4.17
C ILE A 74 13.50 -11.31 5.23
N LEU A 75 13.25 -10.03 4.96
CA LEU A 75 12.47 -9.13 5.79
C LEU A 75 10.98 -9.25 5.48
N VAL A 76 10.64 -9.32 4.19
CA VAL A 76 9.27 -9.46 3.70
C VAL A 76 9.21 -10.51 2.62
N SER A 77 8.21 -11.39 2.73
CA SER A 77 7.98 -12.48 1.77
C SER A 77 6.49 -12.64 1.46
N ASN A 78 6.19 -13.61 0.61
CA ASN A 78 4.83 -14.04 0.35
C ASN A 78 4.68 -15.47 0.88
N GLN A 79 3.73 -15.66 1.77
CA GLN A 79 3.36 -16.97 2.29
C GLN A 79 2.22 -17.54 1.47
N LYS A 80 2.35 -18.79 1.08
CA LYS A 80 1.27 -19.55 0.45
C LYS A 80 0.16 -19.77 1.48
N VAL A 81 -1.05 -19.39 1.10
CA VAL A 81 -2.25 -19.52 1.94
C VAL A 81 -3.35 -20.22 1.16
N PHE A 82 -4.37 -20.68 1.85
CA PHE A 82 -5.50 -21.35 1.23
C PHE A 82 -6.80 -20.68 1.66
N ASP A 83 -7.62 -20.37 0.66
CA ASP A 83 -8.92 -19.77 0.84
C ASP A 83 -10.01 -20.80 0.51
N ILE A 84 -11.13 -20.72 1.23
CA ILE A 84 -12.27 -21.61 0.99
C ILE A 84 -13.37 -20.82 0.30
N TYR A 85 -13.85 -21.39 -0.80
CA TYR A 85 -14.95 -20.86 -1.58
C TYR A 85 -16.13 -21.83 -1.61
N LEU A 86 -17.34 -21.30 -1.68
CA LEU A 86 -18.57 -22.02 -2.01
C LEU A 86 -18.97 -21.68 -3.45
N ILE A 87 -19.26 -22.69 -4.24
CA ILE A 87 -19.88 -22.56 -5.56
C ILE A 87 -21.33 -23.03 -5.41
N PRO A 88 -22.32 -22.13 -5.41
CA PRO A 88 -23.73 -22.50 -5.12
C PRO A 88 -24.29 -23.56 -6.05
N GLU A 89 -23.85 -23.59 -7.30
CA GLU A 89 -24.29 -24.57 -8.29
C GLU A 89 -23.87 -26.03 -7.97
N ASN A 90 -22.72 -26.19 -7.33
CA ASN A 90 -22.13 -27.48 -7.00
C ASN A 90 -22.66 -28.07 -5.68
N THR A 91 -23.69 -27.46 -5.10
CA THR A 91 -24.32 -27.94 -3.88
C THR A 91 -25.84 -28.05 -4.03
N LYS A 92 -26.42 -29.16 -3.58
CA LYS A 92 -27.88 -29.37 -3.55
C LYS A 92 -28.55 -28.47 -2.50
N ASN A 93 -27.88 -28.26 -1.37
CA ASN A 93 -28.40 -27.47 -0.27
C ASN A 93 -27.26 -26.74 0.49
N ILE A 94 -27.17 -25.41 0.31
CA ILE A 94 -26.16 -24.54 0.92
C ILE A 94 -26.16 -24.67 2.44
N ASN A 95 -27.34 -24.76 3.08
CA ASN A 95 -27.43 -24.90 4.53
C ASN A 95 -26.82 -26.23 5.03
N GLN A 96 -27.02 -27.32 4.31
CA GLN A 96 -26.40 -28.60 4.66
C GLN A 96 -24.89 -28.56 4.46
N THR A 97 -24.41 -27.96 3.37
CA THR A 97 -22.98 -27.77 3.14
C THR A 97 -22.34 -26.95 4.25
N LEU A 98 -22.94 -25.81 4.64
CA LEU A 98 -22.44 -24.98 5.74
C LEU A 98 -22.51 -25.70 7.09
N ASN A 99 -23.52 -26.55 7.35
CA ASN A 99 -23.58 -27.38 8.56
C ASN A 99 -22.45 -28.42 8.60
N LYS A 100 -22.12 -29.04 7.47
CA LYS A 100 -20.99 -29.97 7.40
C LYS A 100 -19.67 -29.28 7.59
N LEU A 101 -19.49 -28.09 6.96
CA LEU A 101 -18.27 -27.28 7.09
C LEU A 101 -18.09 -26.72 8.51
N SER A 102 -19.18 -26.36 9.19
CA SER A 102 -19.13 -25.86 10.57
C SER A 102 -18.67 -26.88 11.61
N LYS A 103 -18.69 -28.17 11.29
CA LYS A 103 -18.10 -29.24 12.12
C LYS A 103 -16.57 -29.25 12.08
N ILE A 104 -15.97 -28.61 11.07
CA ILE A 104 -14.50 -28.50 10.87
C ILE A 104 -13.99 -27.15 11.27
N ILE A 105 -14.67 -26.10 10.83
CA ILE A 105 -14.30 -24.70 11.10
C ILE A 105 -15.55 -23.98 11.58
N ASP A 106 -15.45 -23.31 12.71
CA ASP A 106 -16.57 -22.55 13.26
C ASP A 106 -17.04 -21.44 12.30
N ILE A 107 -18.35 -21.41 12.06
CA ILE A 107 -19.01 -20.42 11.21
C ILE A 107 -20.06 -19.71 12.05
N ASP A 108 -19.76 -18.48 12.48
CA ASP A 108 -20.70 -17.68 13.25
C ASP A 108 -22.01 -17.42 12.47
N PHE A 109 -23.07 -17.13 13.20
CA PHE A 109 -24.42 -16.96 12.64
C PHE A 109 -24.47 -15.79 11.64
N ALA A 110 -23.78 -14.68 11.90
CA ALA A 110 -23.78 -13.51 11.04
C ALA A 110 -23.11 -13.80 9.69
N LYS A 111 -21.97 -14.49 9.73
CA LYS A 111 -21.24 -14.94 8.53
C LYS A 111 -22.05 -15.92 7.71
N ARG A 112 -22.69 -16.88 8.38
CA ARG A 112 -23.57 -17.85 7.72
C ARG A 112 -24.71 -17.17 6.98
N ARG A 113 -25.40 -16.22 7.64
CA ARG A 113 -26.47 -15.42 7.02
C ARG A 113 -25.99 -14.64 5.82
N LYS A 114 -24.82 -13.99 5.93
CA LYS A 114 -24.18 -13.26 4.82
C LYS A 114 -23.91 -14.17 3.62
N ILE A 115 -23.38 -15.37 3.82
CA ILE A 115 -23.11 -16.34 2.74
C ILE A 115 -24.40 -16.74 2.03
N ILE A 116 -25.46 -17.04 2.78
CA ILE A 116 -26.78 -17.40 2.22
C ILE A 116 -27.39 -16.24 1.43
N ASP A 117 -27.30 -15.02 1.95
CA ASP A 117 -27.83 -13.83 1.25
C ASP A 117 -27.03 -13.50 -0.01
N LEU A 118 -25.72 -13.65 0.02
CA LEU A 118 -24.87 -13.51 -1.17
C LEU A 118 -25.17 -14.57 -2.22
N SER A 119 -25.40 -15.81 -1.83
CA SER A 119 -25.71 -16.91 -2.76
C SER A 119 -27.00 -16.71 -3.56
N LYS A 120 -27.92 -15.88 -3.06
CA LYS A 120 -29.17 -15.49 -3.76
C LYS A 120 -28.97 -14.36 -4.76
N LYS A 121 -27.90 -13.54 -4.57
CA LYS A 121 -27.66 -12.30 -5.34
C LYS A 121 -26.70 -12.50 -6.51
N ILE A 122 -25.81 -13.49 -6.42
CA ILE A 122 -24.80 -13.78 -7.44
C ILE A 122 -25.27 -14.89 -8.36
N LYS A 123 -24.59 -15.06 -9.49
CA LYS A 123 -24.83 -16.18 -10.39
C LYS A 123 -24.39 -17.49 -9.72
N LYS A 124 -25.12 -18.58 -9.96
CA LYS A 124 -24.93 -19.87 -9.25
C LYS A 124 -23.54 -20.47 -9.41
N PHE A 125 -22.81 -20.16 -10.50
CA PHE A 125 -21.46 -20.65 -10.75
C PHE A 125 -20.36 -19.74 -10.16
N GLU A 126 -20.72 -18.53 -9.71
CA GLU A 126 -19.77 -17.62 -9.08
C GLU A 126 -19.33 -18.12 -7.69
N LYS A 127 -18.04 -17.91 -7.39
CA LYS A 127 -17.42 -18.35 -6.14
C LYS A 127 -17.71 -17.36 -5.01
N ILE A 128 -18.27 -17.82 -3.91
CA ILE A 128 -18.42 -17.05 -2.66
C ILE A 128 -17.26 -17.40 -1.75
N LYS A 129 -16.40 -16.45 -1.41
CA LYS A 129 -15.33 -16.65 -0.43
C LYS A 129 -15.93 -16.83 0.97
N ILE A 130 -15.70 -18.01 1.58
CA ILE A 130 -16.15 -18.32 2.94
C ILE A 130 -15.06 -17.98 3.96
N PHE A 131 -13.87 -18.52 3.77
CA PHE A 131 -12.73 -18.31 4.66
C PHE A 131 -11.51 -17.87 3.86
N GLU A 132 -10.75 -16.99 4.49
CA GLU A 132 -9.45 -16.53 4.02
C GLU A 132 -8.35 -17.09 4.93
N ASN A 133 -7.23 -17.50 4.34
CA ASN A 133 -6.02 -17.89 5.04
C ASN A 133 -6.30 -18.93 6.16
N ILE A 134 -6.84 -20.08 5.77
CA ILE A 134 -7.04 -21.18 6.71
C ILE A 134 -5.70 -21.81 7.11
N ASN A 135 -5.61 -22.26 8.36
CA ASN A 135 -4.46 -23.01 8.84
C ASN A 135 -4.38 -24.40 8.19
N TRP A 136 -3.20 -25.01 8.26
CA TRP A 136 -2.92 -26.29 7.63
C TRP A 136 -3.83 -27.43 8.16
N ASP A 137 -4.08 -27.45 9.46
CA ASP A 137 -4.91 -28.48 10.10
C ASP A 137 -6.35 -28.45 9.59
N ASN A 138 -6.90 -27.25 9.39
CA ASN A 138 -8.24 -27.10 8.83
C ASN A 138 -8.28 -27.43 7.34
N LEU A 139 -7.21 -27.09 6.60
CA LEU A 139 -7.07 -27.47 5.20
C LEU A 139 -7.08 -28.99 5.04
N GLU A 140 -6.27 -29.72 5.82
CA GLU A 140 -6.21 -31.18 5.81
C GLU A 140 -7.56 -31.79 6.09
N LYS A 141 -8.25 -31.35 7.14
CA LYS A 141 -9.60 -31.82 7.49
C LYS A 141 -10.61 -31.57 6.38
N ILE A 142 -10.55 -30.45 5.68
CA ILE A 142 -11.46 -30.12 4.57
C ILE A 142 -11.15 -30.97 3.35
N GLU A 143 -9.89 -31.11 2.95
CA GLU A 143 -9.51 -31.93 1.79
C GLU A 143 -9.83 -33.39 2.03
N THR A 144 -9.64 -33.93 3.24
CA THR A 144 -10.01 -35.29 3.63
C THR A 144 -11.54 -35.52 3.56
N ASN A 145 -12.34 -34.50 3.90
CA ASN A 145 -13.81 -34.58 3.89
C ASN A 145 -14.44 -34.00 2.61
N LYS A 146 -13.67 -33.65 1.61
CA LYS A 146 -14.13 -32.95 0.38
C LYS A 146 -15.26 -33.68 -0.35
N LEU A 147 -15.20 -35.01 -0.42
CA LEU A 147 -16.23 -35.83 -1.03
C LEU A 147 -17.59 -35.75 -0.30
N ASN A 148 -17.57 -35.43 0.99
CA ASN A 148 -18.76 -35.31 1.83
C ASN A 148 -19.33 -33.89 1.89
N ILE A 149 -18.56 -32.86 1.44
CA ILE A 149 -18.92 -31.44 1.53
C ILE A 149 -19.07 -30.90 0.11
N GLU A 150 -20.24 -31.09 -0.48
CA GLU A 150 -20.54 -30.64 -1.84
C GLU A 150 -20.41 -29.11 -1.97
N GLY A 151 -19.89 -28.64 -3.12
CA GLY A 151 -19.82 -27.22 -3.47
C GLY A 151 -18.68 -26.42 -2.84
N ILE A 152 -17.83 -27.06 -2.03
CA ILE A 152 -16.64 -26.39 -1.45
C ILE A 152 -15.44 -26.53 -2.39
N PHE A 153 -14.78 -25.41 -2.61
CA PHE A 153 -13.56 -25.30 -3.42
C PHE A 153 -12.46 -24.63 -2.61
N VAL A 154 -11.30 -25.24 -2.55
CA VAL A 154 -10.10 -24.66 -1.93
C VAL A 154 -9.23 -24.06 -3.02
N ALA A 155 -8.91 -22.77 -2.91
CA ALA A 155 -7.99 -22.08 -3.80
C ALA A 155 -6.73 -21.69 -3.05
N GLN A 156 -5.59 -21.82 -3.72
CA GLN A 156 -4.32 -21.32 -3.25
C GLN A 156 -4.22 -19.83 -3.57
N ASP A 157 -3.76 -19.05 -2.59
CA ASP A 157 -3.45 -17.64 -2.71
C ASP A 157 -2.11 -17.32 -2.04
N TYR A 158 -1.66 -16.08 -2.10
CA TYR A 158 -0.44 -15.62 -1.45
C TYR A 158 -0.73 -14.40 -0.58
N MET A 159 -0.26 -14.48 0.66
CA MET A 159 -0.37 -13.40 1.63
C MET A 159 1.00 -12.80 1.90
N ARG A 160 1.07 -11.46 1.94
CA ARG A 160 2.28 -10.75 2.33
C ARG A 160 2.58 -10.94 3.81
N ILE A 161 3.83 -11.30 4.14
CA ILE A 161 4.29 -11.53 5.51
C ILE A 161 5.50 -10.64 5.80
N TYR A 162 5.41 -9.88 6.88
CA TYR A 162 6.45 -9.01 7.43
C TYR A 162 7.10 -9.74 8.61
N ASN A 163 8.22 -10.46 8.34
CA ASN A 163 8.86 -11.35 9.31
C ASN A 163 9.34 -10.63 10.58
N TYR A 164 9.63 -9.33 10.46
CA TYR A 164 10.14 -8.48 11.53
C TYR A 164 9.36 -7.18 11.60
N GLY A 165 8.01 -7.29 11.47
CA GLY A 165 7.13 -6.14 11.28
C GLY A 165 7.31 -5.05 12.32
N GLU A 166 7.37 -5.39 13.60
CA GLU A 166 7.51 -4.41 14.69
C GLU A 166 8.82 -3.60 14.66
N TYR A 167 9.89 -4.18 14.12
CA TYR A 167 11.18 -3.49 14.01
C TYR A 167 11.31 -2.60 12.78
N LEU A 168 10.49 -2.86 11.75
CA LEU A 168 10.66 -2.31 10.41
C LEU A 168 9.39 -1.65 9.84
N SER A 169 8.32 -1.55 10.64
CA SER A 169 7.00 -1.11 10.19
C SER A 169 7.02 0.19 9.40
N HIS A 170 7.65 1.22 9.92
CA HIS A 170 7.69 2.55 9.29
C HIS A 170 8.54 2.55 8.01
N LEU A 171 9.69 1.87 8.06
CA LEU A 171 10.61 1.83 6.92
C LEU A 171 10.00 1.04 5.76
N ILE A 172 9.52 -0.17 6.04
CA ILE A 172 8.95 -1.05 5.01
C ILE A 172 7.54 -0.61 4.64
N GLY A 173 6.72 -0.22 5.61
CA GLY A 173 5.31 0.06 5.39
C GLY A 173 4.47 -1.22 5.28
N TYR A 174 3.36 -1.14 4.56
CA TYR A 174 2.42 -2.23 4.36
C TYR A 174 1.69 -2.12 3.02
N ILE A 175 1.05 -3.21 2.59
CA ILE A 175 0.19 -3.24 1.40
C ILE A 175 -1.29 -3.26 1.79
N ASN A 176 -2.13 -2.75 0.90
CA ASN A 176 -3.59 -2.85 1.02
C ASN A 176 -4.24 -2.57 -0.35
N LYS A 177 -5.57 -2.78 -0.45
CA LYS A 177 -6.35 -2.49 -1.67
C LYS A 177 -6.18 -1.03 -2.11
N PRO A 178 -6.10 -0.79 -3.44
CA PRO A 178 -6.01 0.57 -3.97
C PRO A 178 -7.29 1.35 -3.70
N ASN A 179 -7.15 2.64 -3.45
CA ASN A 179 -8.26 3.58 -3.43
C ASN A 179 -8.60 4.05 -4.88
N ARG A 180 -9.68 4.81 -5.05
CA ARG A 180 -10.14 5.26 -6.39
C ARG A 180 -9.06 6.01 -7.18
N LYS A 181 -8.27 6.86 -6.53
CA LYS A 181 -7.20 7.63 -7.20
C LYS A 181 -6.01 6.74 -7.56
N GLU A 182 -5.72 5.76 -6.73
CA GLU A 182 -4.61 4.83 -6.96
C GLU A 182 -4.91 3.85 -8.10
N LEU A 183 -6.19 3.56 -8.40
CA LEU A 183 -6.59 2.73 -9.54
C LEU A 183 -6.22 3.34 -10.90
N GLU A 184 -5.98 4.65 -10.96
CA GLU A 184 -5.55 5.35 -12.18
C GLU A 184 -4.04 5.21 -12.45
N LEU A 185 -3.29 4.62 -11.52
CA LEU A 185 -1.84 4.44 -11.70
C LEU A 185 -1.56 3.39 -12.80
N PRO A 186 -0.64 3.67 -13.74
CA PRO A 186 -0.42 2.82 -14.92
C PRO A 186 -0.09 1.36 -14.61
N PHE A 187 0.58 1.08 -13.50
CA PHE A 187 0.98 -0.29 -13.13
C PHE A 187 -0.13 -1.10 -12.45
N ILE A 188 -1.29 -0.47 -12.16
CA ILE A 188 -2.45 -1.14 -11.55
C ILE A 188 -3.64 -1.19 -12.50
N ALA A 189 -3.66 -0.39 -13.56
CA ALA A 189 -4.80 -0.27 -14.48
C ALA A 189 -5.31 -1.64 -14.95
N ASP A 190 -4.39 -2.59 -15.19
CA ASP A 190 -4.71 -3.96 -15.60
C ASP A 190 -4.92 -4.93 -14.39
N MET A 191 -4.81 -4.44 -13.15
CA MET A 191 -4.81 -5.27 -11.93
C MET A 191 -5.61 -4.62 -10.79
N PRO A 192 -6.91 -4.35 -10.93
CA PRO A 192 -7.68 -3.55 -9.97
C PRO A 192 -7.79 -4.16 -8.57
N ASP A 193 -7.70 -5.50 -8.45
CA ASP A 193 -7.78 -6.22 -7.19
C ASP A 193 -6.42 -6.49 -6.53
N LEU A 194 -5.33 -6.00 -7.12
CA LEU A 194 -4.00 -6.17 -6.56
C LEU A 194 -3.80 -5.31 -5.32
N ASP A 195 -3.19 -5.88 -4.28
CA ASP A 195 -2.73 -5.09 -3.13
C ASP A 195 -1.48 -4.29 -3.47
N ILE A 196 -1.48 -3.01 -3.14
CA ILE A 196 -0.40 -2.06 -3.41
C ILE A 196 0.23 -1.53 -2.13
N GLY A 197 1.47 -1.10 -2.21
CA GLY A 197 2.16 -0.44 -1.10
C GLY A 197 1.49 0.88 -0.71
N LYS A 198 1.19 1.05 0.57
CA LYS A 198 0.53 2.24 1.12
C LYS A 198 1.52 3.21 1.77
N GLU A 199 2.57 2.69 2.37
CA GLU A 199 3.59 3.46 3.07
C GLU A 199 4.98 2.85 2.85
N GLY A 200 6.02 3.58 3.23
CA GLY A 200 7.40 3.13 3.28
C GLY A 200 7.94 2.62 1.93
N LEU A 201 8.86 1.66 1.99
CA LEU A 201 9.49 1.05 0.81
C LEU A 201 8.50 0.25 -0.06
N GLU A 202 7.46 -0.34 0.55
CA GLU A 202 6.39 -1.00 -0.20
C GLU A 202 5.72 -0.03 -1.18
N LYS A 203 5.52 1.23 -0.79
CA LYS A 203 4.96 2.27 -1.65
C LYS A 203 6.00 2.85 -2.60
N GLY A 204 7.18 3.20 -2.10
CA GLY A 204 8.23 3.82 -2.90
C GLY A 204 8.72 2.94 -4.05
N PHE A 205 8.85 1.64 -3.80
CA PHE A 205 9.27 0.66 -4.81
C PHE A 205 8.11 -0.15 -5.40
N ASN A 206 6.87 0.36 -5.32
CA ASN A 206 5.70 -0.38 -5.75
C ASN A 206 5.79 -0.90 -7.19
N PRO A 207 6.13 -0.06 -8.22
CA PRO A 207 6.27 -0.56 -9.60
C PRO A 207 7.36 -1.62 -9.78
N TYR A 208 8.39 -1.60 -8.95
CA TYR A 208 9.50 -2.56 -8.98
C TYR A 208 9.09 -3.91 -8.34
N LEU A 209 8.36 -3.84 -7.21
CA LEU A 209 7.95 -5.00 -6.42
C LEU A 209 6.74 -5.74 -7.01
N VAL A 210 5.83 -5.07 -7.70
CA VAL A 210 4.55 -5.65 -8.15
C VAL A 210 4.72 -6.69 -9.26
N GLY A 211 5.60 -6.47 -10.23
CA GLY A 211 5.73 -7.32 -11.42
C GLY A 211 4.75 -6.95 -12.53
N LYS A 212 4.46 -7.90 -13.42
CA LYS A 212 3.57 -7.69 -14.58
C LYS A 212 2.47 -8.74 -14.60
N ALA A 213 1.23 -8.30 -14.86
CA ALA A 213 0.09 -9.20 -15.03
C ALA A 213 0.31 -10.18 -16.20
N GLY A 214 -0.19 -11.39 -16.01
CA GLY A 214 -0.46 -12.32 -17.07
C GLY A 214 -1.94 -12.30 -17.43
N GLN A 215 -2.31 -13.00 -18.49
CA GLN A 215 -3.68 -13.11 -18.98
C GLN A 215 -3.98 -14.54 -19.38
N ARG A 216 -5.19 -14.98 -19.07
CA ARG A 216 -5.72 -16.26 -19.51
C ARG A 216 -7.04 -16.01 -20.22
N GLU A 217 -7.10 -16.39 -21.50
CA GLU A 217 -8.33 -16.36 -22.29
C GLU A 217 -9.06 -17.68 -22.13
N ILE A 218 -10.28 -17.62 -21.66
CA ILE A 218 -11.12 -18.77 -21.40
C ILE A 218 -12.39 -18.70 -22.25
N GLU A 219 -12.78 -19.82 -22.84
CA GLU A 219 -14.07 -19.96 -23.50
C GLU A 219 -15.13 -20.26 -22.44
N VAL A 220 -16.19 -19.46 -22.44
CA VAL A 220 -17.33 -19.61 -21.53
C VAL A 220 -18.62 -19.87 -22.31
N ASN A 221 -19.53 -20.63 -21.73
CA ASN A 221 -20.86 -20.81 -22.30
C ASN A 221 -21.78 -19.61 -22.00
N SER A 222 -23.02 -19.64 -22.49
CA SER A 222 -24.03 -18.58 -22.27
C SER A 222 -24.35 -18.33 -20.79
N TYR A 223 -23.99 -19.24 -19.89
CA TYR A 223 -24.15 -19.10 -18.45
C TYR A 223 -22.89 -18.56 -17.75
N GLY A 224 -21.76 -18.43 -18.50
CA GLY A 224 -20.47 -17.99 -17.96
C GLY A 224 -19.61 -19.10 -17.37
N ARG A 225 -19.94 -20.38 -17.63
CA ARG A 225 -19.10 -21.51 -17.21
C ARG A 225 -17.91 -21.67 -18.14
N ILE A 226 -16.74 -21.92 -17.57
CA ILE A 226 -15.51 -22.18 -18.33
C ILE A 226 -15.65 -23.53 -19.06
N ILE A 227 -15.47 -23.50 -20.38
CA ILE A 227 -15.45 -24.69 -21.25
C ILE A 227 -14.02 -25.18 -21.39
N ARG A 228 -13.11 -24.26 -21.77
CA ARG A 228 -11.68 -24.55 -21.96
C ARG A 228 -10.85 -23.28 -21.91
N GLU A 229 -9.56 -23.45 -21.70
CA GLU A 229 -8.55 -22.40 -21.87
C GLU A 229 -8.17 -22.33 -23.35
N ILE A 230 -8.19 -21.11 -23.93
CA ILE A 230 -7.83 -20.84 -25.34
C ILE A 230 -6.38 -20.45 -25.43
N SER A 231 -5.96 -19.50 -24.59
CA SER A 231 -4.59 -19.00 -24.56
C SER A 231 -4.19 -18.61 -23.13
N ARG A 232 -2.88 -18.63 -22.86
CA ARG A 232 -2.32 -18.27 -21.57
C ARG A 232 -1.00 -17.54 -21.75
N LYS A 233 -0.88 -16.40 -21.10
CA LYS A 233 0.37 -15.68 -20.88
C LYS A 233 0.58 -15.55 -19.38
N ASP A 234 1.58 -16.22 -18.85
CA ASP A 234 1.87 -16.19 -17.41
C ASP A 234 2.29 -14.81 -16.93
N SER A 235 1.98 -14.52 -15.67
CA SER A 235 2.43 -13.30 -15.01
C SER A 235 3.94 -13.34 -14.75
N THR A 236 4.57 -12.17 -14.71
CA THR A 236 5.99 -12.05 -14.37
C THR A 236 6.12 -11.55 -12.93
N LYS A 237 6.75 -12.34 -12.07
CA LYS A 237 7.03 -11.98 -10.67
C LYS A 237 7.72 -10.61 -10.58
N GLY A 238 7.39 -9.83 -9.54
CA GLY A 238 8.09 -8.61 -9.17
C GLY A 238 9.55 -8.89 -8.77
N LYS A 239 10.41 -7.89 -8.91
CA LYS A 239 11.82 -8.01 -8.58
C LYS A 239 12.01 -7.97 -7.06
N ASP A 240 12.95 -8.77 -6.56
CA ASP A 240 13.33 -8.74 -5.16
C ASP A 240 14.18 -7.49 -4.87
N LEU A 241 13.91 -6.81 -3.75
CA LEU A 241 14.57 -5.57 -3.33
C LEU A 241 15.52 -5.86 -2.18
N GLN A 242 16.81 -5.67 -2.39
CA GLN A 242 17.80 -5.68 -1.32
C GLN A 242 18.02 -4.25 -0.84
N ILE A 243 18.00 -4.04 0.49
CA ILE A 243 18.22 -2.75 1.14
C ILE A 243 19.48 -2.76 1.99
N THR A 244 19.97 -1.58 2.33
CA THR A 244 21.23 -1.41 3.07
C THR A 244 21.12 -1.64 4.57
N ILE A 245 19.90 -1.80 5.09
CA ILE A 245 19.64 -2.05 6.51
C ILE A 245 20.27 -3.38 6.95
N ASP A 246 20.99 -3.37 8.07
CA ASP A 246 21.39 -4.58 8.81
C ASP A 246 20.36 -4.89 9.88
N LEU A 247 19.65 -6.00 9.74
CA LEU A 247 18.58 -6.40 10.66
C LEU A 247 19.05 -6.52 12.12
N ARG A 248 20.31 -6.91 12.36
CA ARG A 248 20.86 -7.04 13.72
C ARG A 248 20.95 -5.67 14.39
N ILE A 249 21.51 -4.68 13.66
CA ILE A 249 21.64 -3.30 14.11
C ILE A 249 20.24 -2.68 14.30
N GLN A 250 19.34 -2.89 13.34
CA GLN A 250 17.96 -2.41 13.41
C GLN A 250 17.23 -2.93 14.66
N LYS A 251 17.32 -4.22 14.95
CA LYS A 251 16.72 -4.80 16.15
C LYS A 251 17.33 -4.24 17.44
N TYR A 252 18.65 -4.12 17.48
CA TYR A 252 19.33 -3.56 18.65
C TYR A 252 18.90 -2.12 18.92
N ALA A 253 18.90 -1.27 17.87
CA ALA A 253 18.44 0.11 17.97
C ALA A 253 16.97 0.22 18.38
N SER A 254 16.09 -0.63 17.84
CA SER A 254 14.68 -0.65 18.22
C SER A 254 14.48 -1.06 19.68
N ASN A 255 15.23 -2.06 20.15
CA ASN A 255 15.17 -2.48 21.56
C ASN A 255 15.65 -1.38 22.51
N LEU A 256 16.69 -0.61 22.13
CA LEU A 256 17.11 0.56 22.90
C LEU A 256 16.02 1.64 22.94
N LEU A 257 15.37 1.90 21.80
CA LEU A 257 14.28 2.87 21.73
C LEU A 257 13.08 2.49 22.58
N ASN A 258 12.81 1.20 22.77
CA ASN A 258 11.71 0.73 23.63
C ASN A 258 11.91 1.09 25.12
N LEU A 259 13.12 1.48 25.53
CA LEU A 259 13.38 2.03 26.87
C LEU A 259 12.87 3.48 27.02
N HIS A 260 12.48 4.13 25.93
CA HIS A 260 12.00 5.50 25.86
C HIS A 260 10.56 5.55 25.33
N LYS A 261 9.80 6.56 25.76
CA LYS A 261 8.39 6.74 25.32
C LYS A 261 8.28 6.89 23.80
N ALA A 262 9.13 7.72 23.21
CA ALA A 262 9.17 7.97 21.79
C ALA A 262 10.55 8.45 21.35
N GLY A 263 10.94 8.14 20.11
CA GLY A 263 12.22 8.57 19.55
C GLY A 263 12.53 7.93 18.20
N SER A 264 13.71 8.24 17.68
CA SER A 264 14.25 7.60 16.47
C SER A 264 15.77 7.46 16.55
N ILE A 265 16.28 6.43 15.88
CA ILE A 265 17.72 6.21 15.68
C ILE A 265 17.96 6.00 14.19
N VAL A 266 18.90 6.76 13.64
CA VAL A 266 19.40 6.57 12.27
C VAL A 266 20.90 6.34 12.34
N LEU A 267 21.37 5.26 11.73
CA LEU A 267 22.79 4.95 11.61
C LEU A 267 23.17 4.87 10.14
N MET A 268 24.13 5.69 9.75
CA MET A 268 24.63 5.76 8.37
C MET A 268 26.13 5.47 8.32
N ASN A 269 26.55 4.70 7.33
CA ASN A 269 27.96 4.52 7.03
C ASN A 269 28.49 5.80 6.37
N ILE A 270 29.52 6.41 6.98
CA ILE A 270 30.11 7.69 6.53
C ILE A 270 30.93 7.56 5.24
N GLU A 271 31.41 6.36 4.89
CA GLU A 271 32.22 6.14 3.70
C GLU A 271 31.40 6.09 2.42
N ASN A 272 30.20 5.51 2.48
CA ASN A 272 29.39 5.23 1.28
C ASN A 272 27.94 5.76 1.37
N GLY A 273 27.54 6.33 2.52
CA GLY A 273 26.18 6.85 2.73
C GLY A 273 25.10 5.79 2.95
N ASN A 274 25.43 4.50 3.05
CA ASN A 274 24.46 3.46 3.29
C ASN A 274 23.79 3.63 4.66
N ILE A 275 22.46 3.60 4.68
CA ILE A 275 21.68 3.62 5.92
C ILE A 275 21.62 2.20 6.47
N LEU A 276 22.31 1.96 7.59
CA LEU A 276 22.39 0.65 8.23
C LEU A 276 21.24 0.40 9.21
N CYS A 277 20.66 1.46 9.75
CA CYS A 277 19.53 1.43 10.65
C CYS A 277 18.67 2.67 10.51
N MET A 278 17.35 2.50 10.58
CA MET A 278 16.38 3.59 10.61
C MET A 278 15.19 3.15 11.47
N ALA A 279 15.35 3.28 12.79
CA ALA A 279 14.36 2.87 13.78
C ALA A 279 13.52 4.06 14.25
N SER A 280 12.25 3.79 14.54
CA SER A 280 11.30 4.78 15.09
C SER A 280 10.40 4.10 16.13
N ASN A 281 10.14 4.77 17.26
CA ASN A 281 9.30 4.29 18.35
C ASN A 281 8.30 5.38 18.79
N PRO A 282 7.04 5.05 19.16
CA PRO A 282 6.43 3.74 19.13
C PRO A 282 6.19 3.24 17.71
N THR A 283 6.02 1.95 17.59
CA THR A 283 5.85 1.22 16.32
C THR A 283 4.50 0.50 16.25
N TYR A 284 4.23 -0.17 15.14
CA TYR A 284 3.03 -0.98 14.92
C TYR A 284 3.40 -2.29 14.19
N ASP A 285 2.50 -3.28 14.21
CA ASP A 285 2.68 -4.52 13.45
C ASP A 285 1.93 -4.46 12.12
N PRO A 286 2.64 -4.40 10.95
CA PRO A 286 2.01 -4.39 9.65
C PRO A 286 1.14 -5.62 9.38
N ASN A 287 1.49 -6.79 9.93
CA ASN A 287 0.72 -8.01 9.74
C ASN A 287 -0.69 -7.90 10.31
N LYS A 288 -0.89 -7.11 11.38
CA LYS A 288 -2.21 -6.86 11.98
C LYS A 288 -3.07 -5.88 11.18
N ILE A 289 -2.43 -5.07 10.32
CA ILE A 289 -3.11 -4.09 9.45
C ILE A 289 -3.62 -4.75 8.17
N ILE A 290 -2.86 -5.67 7.58
CA ILE A 290 -3.17 -6.29 6.29
C ILE A 290 -4.35 -7.27 6.39
N LYS A 291 -4.40 -8.03 7.46
CA LYS A 291 -5.43 -9.07 7.70
C LYS A 291 -6.67 -8.43 8.28
N LYS A 292 -7.63 -7.93 7.46
CA LYS A 292 -8.83 -7.25 7.94
C LYS A 292 -8.52 -6.47 9.21
N PRO A 293 -8.32 -5.17 9.15
CA PRO A 293 -7.87 -4.43 10.32
C PRO A 293 -8.73 -4.85 11.48
N ASN A 294 -8.13 -5.49 12.49
CA ASN A 294 -8.80 -5.64 13.77
C ASN A 294 -9.13 -4.20 14.17
N LYS A 295 -10.41 -3.85 14.12
CA LYS A 295 -10.88 -2.48 14.38
C LYS A 295 -10.31 -1.99 15.71
N GLU A 296 -10.29 -2.85 16.73
CA GLU A 296 -9.73 -2.56 18.04
C GLU A 296 -8.24 -2.20 17.97
N TYR A 297 -7.46 -2.96 17.19
CA TYR A 297 -6.03 -2.68 17.02
C TYR A 297 -5.81 -1.36 16.28
N TRP A 298 -6.57 -1.11 15.22
CA TRP A 298 -6.50 0.15 14.47
C TRP A 298 -6.90 1.34 15.34
N ASP A 299 -8.02 1.24 16.06
CA ASP A 299 -8.50 2.27 16.98
C ASP A 299 -7.47 2.52 18.12
N SER A 300 -6.81 1.48 18.62
CA SER A 300 -5.74 1.62 19.62
C SER A 300 -4.51 2.37 19.12
N ILE A 301 -4.14 2.17 17.84
CA ILE A 301 -3.04 2.92 17.20
C ILE A 301 -3.42 4.39 17.04
N LEU A 302 -4.64 4.69 16.61
CA LEU A 302 -5.12 6.06 16.38
C LEU A 302 -5.33 6.83 17.70
N ALA A 303 -5.76 6.15 18.76
CA ALA A 303 -5.98 6.73 20.08
C ALA A 303 -4.68 6.95 20.89
N ASN A 304 -3.54 6.47 20.39
CA ASN A 304 -2.27 6.59 21.10
C ASN A 304 -1.67 7.99 20.89
N ASP A 305 -1.55 8.76 21.99
CA ASP A 305 -1.00 10.13 22.01
C ASP A 305 0.42 10.23 21.43
N LEU A 306 1.18 9.13 21.51
CA LEU A 306 2.53 9.06 20.95
C LEU A 306 2.56 8.78 19.45
N SER A 307 1.41 8.77 18.77
CA SER A 307 1.29 8.66 17.30
C SER A 307 2.18 7.57 16.68
N PRO A 308 1.86 6.27 16.85
CA PRO A 308 2.68 5.16 16.37
C PRO A 308 2.86 5.11 14.85
N LEU A 309 1.97 5.75 14.07
CA LEU A 309 2.09 5.81 12.61
C LEU A 309 3.13 6.82 12.12
N THR A 310 3.64 7.69 13.00
CA THR A 310 4.62 8.72 12.62
C THR A 310 6.01 8.10 12.45
N PHE A 311 6.55 8.15 11.25
CA PHE A 311 7.93 7.74 10.97
C PHE A 311 8.90 8.86 11.39
N ARG A 312 9.27 8.87 12.67
CA ARG A 312 10.03 9.95 13.32
C ARG A 312 11.38 10.24 12.68
N SER A 313 12.04 9.22 12.13
CA SER A 313 13.33 9.39 11.46
C SER A 313 13.28 10.32 10.24
N VAL A 314 12.11 10.46 9.58
CA VAL A 314 11.94 11.30 8.38
C VAL A 314 10.87 12.37 8.49
N GLN A 315 10.00 12.27 9.49
CA GLN A 315 8.88 13.21 9.71
C GLN A 315 9.07 14.04 10.97
N GLY A 316 9.92 13.60 11.90
CA GLY A 316 10.15 14.31 13.16
C GLY A 316 10.91 15.62 12.91
N LEU A 317 10.34 16.73 13.39
CA LEU A 317 10.96 18.06 13.39
C LEU A 317 11.32 18.42 14.83
N TYR A 318 12.60 18.33 15.13
CA TYR A 318 13.11 18.58 16.47
C TYR A 318 14.06 19.77 16.46
N ALA A 319 14.03 20.57 17.54
CA ALA A 319 15.03 21.61 17.77
C ALA A 319 16.39 20.93 17.97
N PRO A 320 17.42 21.28 17.17
CA PRO A 320 18.72 20.58 17.20
C PRO A 320 19.50 20.84 18.50
N GLY A 321 19.23 21.93 19.19
CA GLY A 321 19.97 22.29 20.39
C GLY A 321 21.47 22.43 20.12
N SER A 322 22.32 22.02 21.13
CA SER A 322 23.77 22.13 21.03
C SER A 322 24.41 21.31 19.90
N THR A 323 23.69 20.39 19.26
CA THR A 323 24.21 19.69 18.07
C THR A 323 24.41 20.62 16.88
N PHE A 324 23.65 21.74 16.81
CA PHE A 324 23.80 22.75 15.77
C PHE A 324 25.06 23.61 15.93
N LYS A 325 25.68 23.63 17.12
CA LYS A 325 26.91 24.36 17.38
C LYS A 325 28.08 24.01 16.46
N MET A 326 28.12 22.73 16.00
CA MET A 326 29.09 22.27 15.00
C MET A 326 28.96 23.06 13.68
N ILE A 327 27.73 23.28 13.22
CA ILE A 327 27.46 24.03 11.98
C ILE A 327 27.89 25.49 12.15
N VAL A 328 27.63 26.11 13.32
CA VAL A 328 28.04 27.47 13.63
C VAL A 328 29.56 27.60 13.66
N ALA A 329 30.26 26.62 14.29
CA ALA A 329 31.72 26.57 14.34
C ALA A 329 32.33 26.49 12.92
N ILE A 330 31.82 25.54 12.10
CA ILE A 330 32.25 25.37 10.71
C ILE A 330 32.04 26.68 9.92
N ALA A 331 30.87 27.31 10.05
CA ALA A 331 30.57 28.58 9.38
C ALA A 331 31.56 29.70 9.81
N ALA A 332 31.87 29.78 11.10
CA ALA A 332 32.79 30.80 11.63
C ALA A 332 34.21 30.62 11.07
N ILE A 333 34.71 29.41 11.00
CA ILE A 333 36.03 29.07 10.44
C ILE A 333 36.03 29.27 8.92
N TYR A 334 35.02 28.72 8.21
CA TYR A 334 34.93 28.76 6.75
C TYR A 334 34.90 30.20 6.20
N TYR A 335 34.21 31.12 6.88
CA TYR A 335 34.16 32.53 6.49
C TYR A 335 35.27 33.38 7.12
N GLY A 336 36.28 32.77 7.77
CA GLY A 336 37.42 33.46 8.34
C GLY A 336 37.09 34.43 9.48
N VAL A 337 35.95 34.22 10.14
CA VAL A 337 35.52 35.03 11.30
C VAL A 337 36.38 34.72 12.53
N ILE A 338 36.78 33.46 12.66
CA ILE A 338 37.70 32.95 13.66
C ILE A 338 38.66 31.92 13.03
N ASP A 339 39.78 31.70 13.67
CA ASP A 339 40.62 30.50 13.49
C ASP A 339 40.44 29.54 14.67
N ILE A 340 41.02 28.36 14.61
CA ILE A 340 40.87 27.31 15.63
C ILE A 340 41.45 27.69 16.99
N ASN A 341 42.37 28.67 17.05
CA ASN A 341 43.02 29.17 18.25
C ASN A 341 42.34 30.41 18.82
N SER A 342 41.40 30.99 18.09
CA SER A 342 40.64 32.17 18.55
C SER A 342 39.96 31.91 19.89
N LYS A 343 40.17 32.79 20.85
CA LYS A 343 39.66 32.64 22.21
C LYS A 343 38.66 33.70 22.56
N PHE A 344 37.59 33.32 23.24
CA PHE A 344 36.55 34.18 23.80
C PHE A 344 36.32 33.86 25.27
N ALA A 345 36.12 34.92 26.09
CA ALA A 345 35.85 34.76 27.49
C ALA A 345 34.37 34.39 27.74
N CYS A 346 34.12 33.37 28.47
CA CYS A 346 32.79 33.01 28.95
C CYS A 346 32.67 33.29 30.47
N ASN A 347 31.99 34.37 30.82
CA ASN A 347 31.70 34.75 32.21
C ASN A 347 30.27 34.35 32.64
N GLY A 348 29.70 33.29 32.01
CA GLY A 348 28.37 32.75 32.32
C GLY A 348 27.23 33.48 31.61
N LYS A 349 27.41 34.63 31.03
CA LYS A 349 26.40 35.39 30.28
C LYS A 349 27.00 36.38 29.31
N ILE A 350 26.19 36.80 28.31
CA ILE A 350 26.50 37.88 27.36
C ILE A 350 25.31 38.81 27.24
N GLY A 351 25.55 40.13 27.17
CA GLY A 351 24.51 41.12 26.92
C GLY A 351 24.31 41.39 25.42
N LEU A 352 23.09 41.57 25.00
CA LEU A 352 22.73 42.09 23.70
C LEU A 352 21.52 43.02 23.83
N GLY A 353 21.74 44.32 23.70
CA GLY A 353 20.76 45.33 24.10
C GLY A 353 20.42 45.21 25.59
N GLU A 354 19.14 45.19 25.91
CA GLU A 354 18.65 45.04 27.27
C GLU A 354 18.53 43.57 27.75
N ARG A 355 18.81 42.61 26.87
CA ARG A 355 18.67 41.17 27.18
C ARG A 355 20.00 40.54 27.54
N LEU A 356 19.96 39.64 28.53
CA LEU A 356 21.06 38.78 28.93
C LEU A 356 20.80 37.35 28.41
N TYR A 357 21.79 36.80 27.72
CA TYR A 357 21.80 35.40 27.25
C TYR A 357 22.77 34.63 28.12
N HIS A 358 22.27 33.60 28.79
CA HIS A 358 23.00 32.84 29.78
C HIS A 358 23.67 31.60 29.18
N CYS A 359 24.85 31.29 29.70
CA CYS A 359 25.45 29.97 29.52
C CYS A 359 24.81 28.99 30.54
N TRP A 360 24.82 27.71 30.22
CA TRP A 360 24.36 26.67 31.15
C TRP A 360 25.22 26.64 32.45
N LYS A 361 26.51 27.07 32.36
CA LYS A 361 27.42 27.20 33.50
C LYS A 361 27.39 28.63 34.02
N ASN A 362 26.72 28.87 35.13
CA ASN A 362 26.46 30.21 35.69
C ASN A 362 27.74 31.06 35.91
N ASN A 363 28.82 30.42 36.42
CA ASN A 363 30.10 31.08 36.69
C ASN A 363 31.01 31.22 35.44
N GLY A 364 30.49 30.76 34.28
CA GLY A 364 31.25 30.76 33.04
C GLY A 364 32.29 29.64 32.93
N HIS A 365 32.89 29.54 31.75
CA HIS A 365 33.92 28.55 31.41
C HIS A 365 35.33 29.15 31.34
N GLY A 366 35.46 30.48 31.51
CA GLY A 366 36.74 31.17 31.31
C GLY A 366 37.07 31.34 29.82
N MET A 367 38.34 31.30 29.49
CA MET A 367 38.80 31.46 28.08
C MET A 367 38.59 30.16 27.30
N MET A 368 37.78 30.23 26.23
CA MET A 368 37.36 29.10 25.43
C MET A 368 37.82 29.30 23.98
N ASN A 369 38.39 28.30 23.34
CA ASN A 369 38.54 28.17 21.89
C ASN A 369 37.48 27.22 21.31
N VAL A 370 37.46 27.00 19.99
CA VAL A 370 36.43 26.15 19.32
C VAL A 370 36.37 24.75 19.91
N ASP A 371 37.52 24.09 20.13
CA ASP A 371 37.59 22.73 20.66
C ASP A 371 37.00 22.63 22.06
N SER A 372 37.51 23.49 22.99
CA SER A 372 37.01 23.52 24.37
C SER A 372 35.53 23.93 24.43
N ALA A 373 35.09 24.86 23.56
CA ALA A 373 33.71 25.32 23.53
C ALA A 373 32.75 24.25 23.02
N LEU A 374 33.13 23.42 22.05
CA LEU A 374 32.35 22.26 21.61
C LEU A 374 32.32 21.21 22.71
N LYS A 375 33.46 20.85 23.30
CA LYS A 375 33.57 19.87 24.39
C LYS A 375 32.71 20.24 25.60
N GLU A 376 32.78 21.49 26.06
CA GLU A 376 32.02 21.97 27.23
C GLU A 376 30.64 22.52 26.85
N SER A 377 30.27 22.47 25.56
CA SER A 377 29.00 23.04 25.06
C SER A 377 28.74 24.49 25.51
N CYS A 378 29.78 25.37 25.44
CA CYS A 378 29.72 26.75 25.95
C CYS A 378 28.81 27.63 25.10
N ASP A 379 27.65 28.04 25.61
CA ASP A 379 26.68 28.84 24.87
C ASP A 379 27.24 30.25 24.53
N VAL A 380 27.90 30.90 25.51
CA VAL A 380 28.43 32.25 25.31
C VAL A 380 29.45 32.33 24.17
N PHE A 381 30.33 31.32 24.03
CA PHE A 381 31.23 31.22 22.90
C PHE A 381 30.47 31.24 21.57
N PHE A 382 29.43 30.41 21.48
CA PHE A 382 28.64 30.30 20.25
C PHE A 382 27.76 31.52 19.99
N TYR A 383 27.26 32.20 21.01
CA TYR A 383 26.60 33.49 20.83
C TYR A 383 27.55 34.58 20.26
N GLU A 384 28.78 34.63 20.73
CA GLU A 384 29.76 35.59 20.22
C GLU A 384 30.13 35.35 18.76
N ILE A 385 30.40 34.10 18.38
CA ILE A 385 30.76 33.78 17.00
C ILE A 385 29.57 33.87 16.05
N SER A 386 28.37 33.49 16.46
CA SER A 386 27.17 33.57 15.61
C SER A 386 26.83 35.03 15.25
N LYS A 387 26.92 35.93 16.19
CA LYS A 387 26.77 37.39 15.93
C LYS A 387 27.74 37.91 14.87
N LYS A 388 28.99 37.44 14.91
CA LYS A 388 30.03 37.85 13.95
C LYS A 388 29.85 37.22 12.58
N VAL A 389 29.41 35.94 12.51
CA VAL A 389 29.14 35.22 11.26
C VAL A 389 27.87 35.72 10.58
N GLY A 390 26.81 35.85 11.35
CA GLY A 390 25.48 36.23 10.90
C GLY A 390 24.67 35.05 10.32
N ILE A 391 23.34 35.13 10.46
CA ILE A 391 22.42 34.03 10.17
C ILE A 391 22.49 33.52 8.73
N ASP A 392 22.66 34.42 7.73
CA ASP A 392 22.63 34.00 6.32
C ASP A 392 23.83 33.11 5.95
N LYS A 393 25.01 33.36 6.52
CA LYS A 393 26.19 32.51 6.35
C LYS A 393 26.03 31.16 7.09
N ILE A 394 25.50 31.18 8.31
CA ILE A 394 25.20 29.98 9.07
C ILE A 394 24.17 29.13 8.31
N SER A 395 23.10 29.76 7.84
CA SER A 395 22.07 29.13 7.04
C SER A 395 22.62 28.47 5.77
N LYS A 396 23.52 29.15 5.07
CA LYS A 396 24.18 28.65 3.86
C LYS A 396 24.99 27.39 4.16
N VAL A 397 25.82 27.41 5.20
CA VAL A 397 26.59 26.19 5.60
C VAL A 397 25.69 25.06 6.01
N ALA A 398 24.63 25.33 6.78
CA ALA A 398 23.64 24.30 7.13
C ALA A 398 23.03 23.63 5.90
N GLN A 399 22.67 24.43 4.87
CA GLN A 399 22.13 23.92 3.60
C GLN A 399 23.18 23.13 2.80
N ASP A 400 24.45 23.54 2.82
CA ASP A 400 25.54 22.84 2.15
C ASP A 400 25.80 21.46 2.80
N PHE A 401 25.59 21.33 4.10
CA PHE A 401 25.54 20.04 4.82
C PHE A 401 24.27 19.25 4.59
N GLY A 402 23.36 19.72 3.75
CA GLY A 402 22.13 19.00 3.37
C GLY A 402 20.94 19.21 4.29
N LEU A 403 21.03 20.05 5.33
CA LEU A 403 19.89 20.38 6.16
C LEU A 403 18.84 21.17 5.35
N GLY A 404 17.57 21.02 5.69
CA GLY A 404 16.48 21.70 5.00
C GLY A 404 16.11 21.14 3.62
N LYS A 405 16.56 19.94 3.26
CA LYS A 405 16.29 19.26 1.98
C LYS A 405 15.42 18.01 2.17
N ILE A 406 14.79 17.58 1.07
CA ILE A 406 14.15 16.26 0.93
C ILE A 406 15.08 15.42 0.09
N TYR A 407 15.27 14.15 0.49
CA TYR A 407 16.17 13.21 -0.17
C TYR A 407 15.40 12.14 -0.90
N ASP A 408 15.89 11.72 -2.08
CA ASP A 408 15.29 10.65 -2.86
C ASP A 408 15.72 9.26 -2.31
N ILE A 409 15.17 8.91 -1.15
CA ILE A 409 15.32 7.60 -0.52
C ILE A 409 14.09 6.71 -0.73
N GLN A 410 13.20 7.10 -1.66
CA GLN A 410 11.95 6.39 -1.98
C GLN A 410 11.01 6.20 -0.78
N ILE A 411 11.12 7.05 0.24
CA ILE A 411 10.22 7.13 1.39
C ILE A 411 9.44 8.44 1.29
N GLN A 412 8.11 8.33 1.32
CA GLN A 412 7.21 9.48 1.21
C GLN A 412 7.08 10.21 2.56
N ASN A 413 6.40 11.37 2.50
CA ASN A 413 6.04 12.17 3.68
C ASN A 413 7.24 12.70 4.48
N GLN A 414 8.44 12.77 3.87
CA GLN A 414 9.60 13.40 4.50
C GLN A 414 9.31 14.86 4.82
N LYS A 415 9.81 15.32 5.97
CA LYS A 415 9.78 16.75 6.37
C LYS A 415 11.16 17.36 6.21
N LYS A 416 11.27 18.42 5.40
CA LYS A 416 12.55 19.07 5.12
C LYS A 416 13.14 19.85 6.29
N GLY A 417 12.35 20.15 7.31
CA GLY A 417 12.77 21.06 8.39
C GLY A 417 12.80 22.53 7.95
N ILE A 418 13.18 23.39 8.88
CA ILE A 418 13.32 24.82 8.66
C ILE A 418 14.75 25.22 8.98
N ILE A 419 15.44 25.81 8.00
CA ILE A 419 16.72 26.49 8.20
C ILE A 419 16.45 27.96 8.10
N PRO A 420 16.42 28.68 9.25
CA PRO A 420 16.08 30.12 9.26
C PRO A 420 17.14 30.96 8.57
N SER A 421 16.71 32.02 7.90
CA SER A 421 17.52 33.06 7.30
C SER A 421 16.75 34.38 7.31
N LYS A 422 17.41 35.52 7.03
CA LYS A 422 16.69 36.78 6.89
C LYS A 422 15.60 36.71 5.84
N LYS A 423 15.91 36.10 4.68
CA LYS A 423 14.95 35.89 3.60
C LYS A 423 13.78 35.04 4.05
N TRP A 424 14.06 33.89 4.68
CA TRP A 424 13.00 32.98 5.17
C TRP A 424 12.06 33.66 6.15
N LYS A 425 12.62 34.46 7.11
CA LYS A 425 11.80 35.17 8.10
C LYS A 425 10.91 36.22 7.44
N LYS A 426 11.44 36.99 6.49
CA LYS A 426 10.66 37.98 5.75
C LYS A 426 9.54 37.36 4.93
N GLU A 427 9.79 36.23 4.22
CA GLU A 427 8.83 35.60 3.36
C GLU A 427 7.72 34.84 4.13
N ASN A 428 8.02 34.29 5.32
CA ASN A 428 7.08 33.45 6.06
C ASN A 428 6.40 34.14 7.23
N LEU A 429 7.04 35.13 7.85
CA LEU A 429 6.52 35.83 9.02
C LEU A 429 6.31 37.32 8.77
N ASP A 430 6.72 37.86 7.61
CA ASP A 430 6.73 39.28 7.25
C ASP A 430 7.49 40.19 8.26
N GLU A 431 8.50 39.62 8.92
CA GLU A 431 9.30 40.29 9.94
C GLU A 431 10.76 40.43 9.52
N ASN A 432 11.45 41.46 10.07
CA ASN A 432 12.89 41.61 9.93
C ASN A 432 13.62 40.67 10.91
N TRP A 433 14.85 40.30 10.53
CA TRP A 433 15.76 39.55 11.40
C TRP A 433 16.45 40.46 12.39
N TYR A 434 16.41 40.11 13.66
CA TYR A 434 17.13 40.86 14.72
C TYR A 434 18.38 40.10 15.17
N PRO A 435 19.48 40.83 15.56
CA PRO A 435 20.73 40.17 15.95
C PRO A 435 20.62 39.13 17.06
N GLY A 436 19.68 39.30 17.99
CA GLY A 436 19.44 38.36 19.06
C GLY A 436 18.75 37.04 18.67
N GLU A 437 18.35 36.91 17.41
CA GLU A 437 17.75 35.70 16.86
C GLU A 437 18.78 34.80 16.16
N THR A 438 20.01 35.30 16.00
CA THR A 438 21.13 34.53 15.45
C THR A 438 21.81 33.72 16.54
#